data_796c7fc1908dd0fd5d27b79384682ca2
#
_entry.id   796c7fc1908dd0fd5d27b79384682ca2
#
_cell.length_a   1.000
_cell.length_b   1.000
_cell.length_c   1.000
_cell.angle_alpha   90.00
_cell.angle_beta   90.00
_cell.angle_gamma   90.00
#
_symmetry.space_group_name_H-M   'P 1'
#
loop_
_entity.id
_entity.type
_entity.pdbx_description
1 polymer ?
#
loop_
_entity_poly.entity_id
_entity_poly.type
_entity_poly.pdbx_seq_one_letter_code
_entity_poly.pdbx_strand_id
1 'polypeptide(L)'
;MKHQADLLIRNSDYLNETFELTEGKSILISDGKIEAVGTAAELEERYQWKEELDGSGCIYMPGLVDSHMHTGQQLLRGRVLDEMPMIWTRIMLPYESTLTPEKMRLSAQAAALEMIHAGTTGFIDAGSYFMEEAAKVYAGSGLRGALSYSTMDQAGLPESIAMDAGTAIQKTDELYEGFHGFGNLKVYYSLRSLISCSEELILRAAERAKEKQTMLQAHMNEYPGEINFYMERKQLRPYEYLESLGVLGEHFLGAHSLLLSEQEIEILKDRKVRVCHCPFSNCGKAAPHTPELLKRGLVIGLGTDGAAHGGLSLFNEMKIFRSVMNLTFGVPLAEPAVMPAKTILKMAMEGGQACLGGSAGLDGAIRPGARADIIGLDKNRIYLAAYGQIANTILESVNAGDVRDSICAGKVLMKDYEILSMDEQRIYQEVCRLREQERMA
;
A
#
# COMPACT_ATOMS: atom_id res chain seq x y z
N MET A 1 29.52 5.52 -29.21
CA MET A 1 28.68 4.34 -28.96
C MET A 1 27.47 4.81 -28.16
N LYS A 2 26.28 4.35 -28.50
CA LYS A 2 25.07 4.67 -27.73
C LYS A 2 25.00 3.82 -26.48
N HIS A 3 24.45 4.40 -25.40
CA HIS A 3 24.20 3.66 -24.15
C HIS A 3 23.03 2.71 -24.33
N GLN A 4 23.11 1.52 -23.75
CA GLN A 4 22.03 0.52 -23.79
C GLN A 4 21.03 0.81 -22.66
N ALA A 5 19.76 0.70 -22.96
CA ALA A 5 18.64 0.81 -22.02
C ALA A 5 17.67 -0.35 -22.23
N ASP A 6 16.70 -0.51 -21.35
CA ASP A 6 15.79 -1.65 -21.40
C ASP A 6 14.49 -1.31 -22.13
N LEU A 7 13.82 -0.21 -21.77
CA LEU A 7 12.51 0.15 -22.29
C LEU A 7 12.44 1.65 -22.62
N LEU A 8 11.86 2.00 -23.76
CA LEU A 8 11.42 3.35 -24.08
C LEU A 8 9.90 3.42 -24.07
N ILE A 9 9.31 4.32 -23.29
CA ILE A 9 7.93 4.77 -23.46
C ILE A 9 7.96 5.97 -24.40
N ARG A 10 7.48 5.78 -25.64
CA ARG A 10 7.59 6.79 -26.70
C ARG A 10 6.39 7.72 -26.74
N ASN A 11 6.61 9.01 -26.97
CA ASN A 11 5.58 10.01 -27.24
C ASN A 11 4.48 10.09 -26.17
N SER A 12 4.87 10.04 -24.91
CA SER A 12 3.96 10.08 -23.77
C SER A 12 3.71 11.49 -23.26
N ASP A 13 2.55 11.69 -22.68
CA ASP A 13 2.32 12.79 -21.74
C ASP A 13 2.56 12.26 -20.34
N TYR A 14 3.05 13.09 -19.41
CA TYR A 14 3.26 12.63 -18.05
C TYR A 14 3.03 13.70 -17.00
N LEU A 15 2.67 13.26 -15.79
CA LEU A 15 2.54 14.09 -14.60
C LEU A 15 3.94 14.39 -14.04
N ASN A 16 4.35 15.64 -14.05
CA ASN A 16 5.65 16.06 -13.54
C ASN A 16 5.66 16.23 -12.02
N GLU A 17 6.80 16.58 -11.44
CA GLU A 17 7.00 16.72 -9.99
C GLU A 17 6.14 17.82 -9.35
N THR A 18 5.66 18.78 -10.13
CA THR A 18 4.73 19.83 -9.69
C THR A 18 3.26 19.45 -9.89
N PHE A 19 3.01 18.20 -10.29
CA PHE A 19 1.67 17.67 -10.62
C PHE A 19 0.99 18.44 -11.75
N GLU A 20 1.77 18.81 -12.75
CA GLU A 20 1.32 19.43 -13.99
C GLU A 20 1.60 18.50 -15.16
N LEU A 21 0.81 18.60 -16.23
CA LEU A 21 1.01 17.79 -17.43
C LEU A 21 2.20 18.31 -18.24
N THR A 22 3.11 17.41 -18.57
CA THR A 22 4.18 17.64 -19.55
C THR A 22 3.90 16.76 -20.76
N GLU A 23 3.77 17.36 -21.93
CA GLU A 23 3.31 16.69 -23.16
C GLU A 23 4.45 16.31 -24.09
N GLY A 24 4.24 15.24 -24.89
CA GLY A 24 5.07 14.87 -26.04
C GLY A 24 6.50 14.46 -25.67
N LYS A 25 6.71 13.89 -24.50
CA LYS A 25 8.03 13.38 -24.06
C LYS A 25 8.09 11.85 -24.16
N SER A 26 9.30 11.35 -24.11
CA SER A 26 9.57 9.92 -23.99
C SER A 26 10.31 9.65 -22.69
N ILE A 27 10.03 8.52 -22.06
CA ILE A 27 10.62 8.10 -20.79
C ILE A 27 11.49 6.88 -21.07
N LEU A 28 12.79 7.00 -20.81
CA LEU A 28 13.76 5.92 -20.99
C LEU A 28 14.04 5.24 -19.66
N ILE A 29 13.99 3.92 -19.65
CA ILE A 29 14.15 3.10 -18.46
C ILE A 29 15.34 2.15 -18.64
N SER A 30 16.20 2.07 -17.63
CA SER A 30 17.33 1.17 -17.55
C SER A 30 17.52 0.66 -16.11
N ASP A 31 17.78 -0.63 -15.95
CA ASP A 31 18.03 -1.26 -14.65
C ASP A 31 16.96 -0.93 -13.58
N GLY A 32 15.69 -0.93 -14.00
CA GLY A 32 14.55 -0.66 -13.12
C GLY A 32 14.40 0.80 -12.67
N LYS A 33 15.12 1.72 -13.28
CA LYS A 33 15.09 3.17 -12.99
C LYS A 33 14.79 3.98 -14.25
N ILE A 34 14.27 5.18 -14.05
CA ILE A 34 14.15 6.18 -15.09
C ILE A 34 15.57 6.71 -15.37
N GLU A 35 16.08 6.44 -16.56
CA GLU A 35 17.40 6.87 -17.00
C GLU A 35 17.36 8.30 -17.53
N ALA A 36 16.38 8.61 -18.36
CA ALA A 36 16.21 9.92 -18.96
C ALA A 36 14.76 10.21 -19.35
N VAL A 37 14.42 11.49 -19.43
CA VAL A 37 13.15 11.99 -19.99
C VAL A 37 13.49 13.08 -21.00
N GLY A 38 12.95 12.98 -22.21
CA GLY A 38 13.25 13.92 -23.31
C GLY A 38 12.36 13.67 -24.52
N THR A 39 12.65 14.36 -25.64
CA THR A 39 12.01 14.00 -26.92
C THR A 39 12.58 12.67 -27.42
N ALA A 40 11.82 11.93 -28.22
CA ALA A 40 12.31 10.69 -28.81
C ALA A 40 13.64 10.92 -29.61
N ALA A 41 13.72 12.00 -30.36
CA ALA A 41 14.91 12.34 -31.14
C ALA A 41 16.17 12.58 -30.28
N GLU A 42 16.04 13.33 -29.16
CA GLU A 42 17.14 13.56 -28.22
C GLU A 42 17.63 12.24 -27.56
N LEU A 43 16.70 11.33 -27.25
CA LEU A 43 17.05 10.04 -26.66
C LEU A 43 17.70 9.11 -27.70
N GLU A 44 17.22 9.10 -28.95
CA GLU A 44 17.77 8.32 -30.04
C GLU A 44 19.23 8.68 -30.38
N GLU A 45 19.62 9.90 -30.19
CA GLU A 45 21.03 10.31 -30.41
C GLU A 45 21.99 9.63 -29.45
N ARG A 46 21.56 9.39 -28.19
CA ARG A 46 22.41 8.96 -27.08
C ARG A 46 22.23 7.49 -26.68
N TYR A 47 21.03 6.92 -26.88
CA TYR A 47 20.65 5.62 -26.36
C TYR A 47 20.17 4.65 -27.44
N GLN A 48 20.19 3.36 -27.11
CA GLN A 48 19.49 2.25 -27.76
C GLN A 48 18.76 1.47 -26.69
N TRP A 49 17.59 0.94 -26.98
CA TRP A 49 16.75 0.20 -26.06
C TRP A 49 16.32 -1.14 -26.64
N LYS A 50 15.92 -2.07 -25.75
CA LYS A 50 15.52 -3.43 -26.14
C LYS A 50 14.04 -3.49 -26.54
N GLU A 51 13.21 -2.76 -25.79
CA GLU A 51 11.74 -2.77 -25.92
C GLU A 51 11.21 -1.35 -26.06
N GLU A 52 10.06 -1.22 -26.75
CA GLU A 52 9.38 0.06 -26.93
C GLU A 52 7.89 -0.08 -26.65
N LEU A 53 7.33 0.90 -25.93
CA LEU A 53 5.93 1.06 -25.64
C LEU A 53 5.45 2.37 -26.26
N ASP A 54 4.35 2.33 -27.06
CA ASP A 54 3.69 3.53 -27.55
C ASP A 54 2.89 4.21 -26.45
N GLY A 55 3.39 5.35 -25.99
CA GLY A 55 2.77 6.16 -24.95
C GLY A 55 1.76 7.20 -25.43
N SER A 56 1.53 7.32 -26.75
CA SER A 56 0.76 8.42 -27.36
C SER A 56 -0.70 8.51 -26.86
N GLY A 57 -1.27 7.42 -26.37
CA GLY A 57 -2.64 7.34 -25.85
C GLY A 57 -2.74 7.49 -24.32
N CYS A 58 -1.63 7.76 -23.60
CA CYS A 58 -1.60 7.76 -22.15
C CYS A 58 -1.08 9.05 -21.53
N ILE A 59 -1.54 9.30 -20.31
CA ILE A 59 -0.89 10.18 -19.35
C ILE A 59 -0.16 9.28 -18.34
N TYR A 60 1.16 9.30 -18.35
CA TYR A 60 1.94 8.52 -17.38
C TYR A 60 2.11 9.27 -16.06
N MET A 61 2.03 8.55 -14.97
CA MET A 61 2.27 9.06 -13.63
C MET A 61 3.02 8.00 -12.80
N PRO A 62 3.61 8.37 -11.67
CA PRO A 62 4.17 7.40 -10.75
C PRO A 62 3.11 6.38 -10.33
N GLY A 63 3.51 5.11 -10.22
CA GLY A 63 2.65 4.06 -9.71
C GLY A 63 2.27 4.31 -8.25
N LEU A 64 1.07 3.90 -7.89
CA LEU A 64 0.54 4.07 -6.54
C LEU A 64 1.14 3.03 -5.59
N VAL A 65 1.28 3.39 -4.31
CA VAL A 65 1.77 2.47 -3.27
C VAL A 65 0.71 2.32 -2.20
N ASP A 66 0.19 1.11 -2.07
CA ASP A 66 -0.74 0.72 -1.02
C ASP A 66 0.04 0.49 0.29
N SER A 67 -0.04 1.44 1.21
CA SER A 67 0.77 1.44 2.43
C SER A 67 0.24 0.53 3.54
N HIS A 68 -0.90 -0.11 3.34
CA HIS A 68 -1.47 -1.08 4.27
C HIS A 68 -2.62 -1.85 3.62
N MET A 69 -2.44 -3.15 3.45
CA MET A 69 -3.45 -4.05 2.92
C MET A 69 -3.37 -5.44 3.59
N HIS A 70 -4.35 -6.30 3.32
CA HIS A 70 -4.41 -7.67 3.84
C HIS A 70 -4.67 -8.67 2.72
N THR A 71 -3.65 -9.38 2.28
CA THR A 71 -3.76 -10.44 1.27
C THR A 71 -4.75 -11.54 1.71
N GLY A 72 -4.68 -11.96 2.97
CA GLY A 72 -5.50 -13.04 3.50
C GLY A 72 -7.01 -12.77 3.44
N GLN A 73 -7.44 -11.52 3.28
CA GLN A 73 -8.85 -11.12 3.29
C GLN A 73 -9.45 -10.89 1.90
N GLN A 74 -8.69 -11.10 0.81
CA GLN A 74 -9.16 -10.81 -0.54
C GLN A 74 -10.44 -11.60 -0.91
N LEU A 75 -10.52 -12.84 -0.50
CA LEU A 75 -11.67 -13.71 -0.78
C LEU A 75 -12.86 -13.51 0.19
N LEU A 76 -12.74 -12.62 1.18
CA LEU A 76 -13.78 -12.28 2.16
C LEU A 76 -14.67 -11.12 1.68
N ARG A 77 -14.45 -10.62 0.49
CA ARG A 77 -15.14 -9.46 -0.09
C ARG A 77 -16.67 -9.59 -0.05
N GLY A 78 -17.34 -8.50 0.34
CA GLY A 78 -18.80 -8.41 0.43
C GLY A 78 -19.44 -9.12 1.63
N ARG A 79 -18.63 -9.54 2.62
CA ARG A 79 -19.13 -10.30 3.78
C ARG A 79 -19.04 -9.57 5.12
N VAL A 80 -18.57 -8.31 5.16
CA VAL A 80 -18.24 -7.67 6.44
C VAL A 80 -18.91 -6.33 6.71
N LEU A 81 -19.22 -5.52 5.68
CA LEU A 81 -19.63 -4.12 5.90
C LEU A 81 -20.95 -3.96 6.64
N ASP A 82 -21.91 -4.86 6.43
CA ASP A 82 -23.22 -4.84 7.10
C ASP A 82 -23.18 -5.52 8.48
N GLU A 83 -22.03 -6.09 8.87
CA GLU A 83 -21.84 -6.87 10.08
C GLU A 83 -21.22 -6.10 11.24
N MET A 84 -21.12 -4.78 11.14
CA MET A 84 -20.60 -3.93 12.23
C MET A 84 -21.41 -4.13 13.53
N PRO A 85 -20.83 -3.97 14.72
CA PRO A 85 -19.43 -3.71 15.02
C PRO A 85 -18.60 -4.99 15.24
N MET A 86 -17.30 -4.83 15.54
CA MET A 86 -16.39 -5.92 15.93
C MET A 86 -16.17 -6.97 14.83
N ILE A 87 -16.15 -6.53 13.56
CA ILE A 87 -15.96 -7.42 12.40
C ILE A 87 -14.64 -8.20 12.45
N TRP A 88 -13.59 -7.62 13.04
CA TRP A 88 -12.29 -8.29 13.11
C TRP A 88 -12.37 -9.60 13.91
N THR A 89 -12.86 -9.55 15.16
CA THR A 89 -12.92 -10.73 16.03
C THR A 89 -14.05 -11.69 15.67
N ARG A 90 -15.16 -11.18 15.11
CA ARG A 90 -16.34 -12.00 14.80
C ARG A 90 -16.27 -12.67 13.44
N ILE A 91 -15.61 -12.06 12.46
CA ILE A 91 -15.66 -12.51 11.05
C ILE A 91 -14.27 -12.71 10.48
N MET A 92 -13.42 -11.66 10.52
CA MET A 92 -12.12 -11.70 9.83
C MET A 92 -11.17 -12.71 10.44
N LEU A 93 -10.99 -12.67 11.76
CA LEU A 93 -10.09 -13.60 12.46
C LEU A 93 -10.55 -15.06 12.37
N PRO A 94 -11.84 -15.41 12.58
CA PRO A 94 -12.34 -16.74 12.29
C PRO A 94 -12.13 -17.19 10.84
N TYR A 95 -12.34 -16.31 9.87
CA TYR A 95 -12.07 -16.62 8.46
C TYR A 95 -10.57 -16.88 8.23
N GLU A 96 -9.70 -16.00 8.69
CA GLU A 96 -8.24 -16.15 8.53
C GLU A 96 -7.73 -17.44 9.21
N SER A 97 -8.37 -17.89 10.29
CA SER A 97 -8.03 -19.17 10.95
C SER A 97 -8.36 -20.42 10.12
N THR A 98 -9.14 -20.26 9.05
CA THR A 98 -9.48 -21.33 8.08
C THR A 98 -8.67 -21.28 6.80
N LEU A 99 -7.72 -20.37 6.69
CA LEU A 99 -6.85 -20.28 5.52
C LEU A 99 -6.01 -21.56 5.38
N THR A 100 -5.78 -21.91 4.14
CA THR A 100 -4.86 -23.00 3.73
C THR A 100 -3.82 -22.42 2.77
N PRO A 101 -2.70 -23.10 2.53
CA PRO A 101 -1.72 -22.67 1.53
C PRO A 101 -2.35 -22.38 0.16
N GLU A 102 -3.31 -23.22 -0.27
CA GLU A 102 -4.01 -23.03 -1.54
C GLU A 102 -4.89 -21.79 -1.54
N LYS A 103 -5.69 -21.57 -0.48
CA LYS A 103 -6.53 -20.36 -0.32
C LYS A 103 -5.66 -19.10 -0.27
N MET A 104 -4.52 -19.12 0.45
CA MET A 104 -3.61 -17.98 0.51
C MET A 104 -3.00 -17.69 -0.87
N ARG A 105 -2.52 -18.71 -1.59
CA ARG A 105 -2.01 -18.56 -2.96
C ARG A 105 -3.04 -17.91 -3.87
N LEU A 106 -4.29 -18.39 -3.83
CA LEU A 106 -5.37 -17.86 -4.66
C LEU A 106 -5.76 -16.43 -4.27
N SER A 107 -5.80 -16.15 -2.95
CA SER A 107 -6.05 -14.81 -2.42
C SER A 107 -4.98 -13.81 -2.89
N ALA A 108 -3.70 -14.21 -2.85
CA ALA A 108 -2.58 -13.41 -3.32
C ALA A 108 -2.64 -13.17 -4.84
N GLN A 109 -3.03 -14.19 -5.62
CA GLN A 109 -3.20 -14.05 -7.07
C GLN A 109 -4.32 -13.06 -7.42
N ALA A 110 -5.47 -13.15 -6.74
CA ALA A 110 -6.57 -12.21 -6.92
C ALA A 110 -6.16 -10.77 -6.51
N ALA A 111 -5.44 -10.63 -5.38
CA ALA A 111 -4.93 -9.34 -4.94
C ALA A 111 -3.93 -8.74 -5.94
N ALA A 112 -2.99 -9.53 -6.45
CA ALA A 112 -1.99 -9.06 -7.41
C ALA A 112 -2.65 -8.57 -8.72
N LEU A 113 -3.61 -9.30 -9.26
CA LEU A 113 -4.37 -8.88 -10.45
C LEU A 113 -5.08 -7.55 -10.21
N GLU A 114 -5.82 -7.44 -9.09
CA GLU A 114 -6.56 -6.21 -8.78
C GLU A 114 -5.63 -5.02 -8.57
N MET A 115 -4.50 -5.20 -7.88
CA MET A 115 -3.50 -4.15 -7.70
C MET A 115 -2.91 -3.68 -9.02
N ILE A 116 -2.54 -4.58 -9.93
CA ILE A 116 -2.00 -4.23 -11.25
C ILE A 116 -3.03 -3.43 -12.05
N HIS A 117 -4.28 -3.91 -12.12
CA HIS A 117 -5.37 -3.19 -12.80
C HIS A 117 -5.68 -1.84 -12.15
N ALA A 118 -5.51 -1.71 -10.83
CA ALA A 118 -5.73 -0.47 -10.11
C ALA A 118 -4.54 0.49 -10.10
N GLY A 119 -3.44 0.17 -10.81
CA GLY A 119 -2.25 1.03 -10.88
C GLY A 119 -1.39 1.03 -9.61
N THR A 120 -1.57 0.06 -8.74
CA THR A 120 -0.70 -0.15 -7.58
C THR A 120 0.54 -0.91 -8.02
N THR A 121 1.71 -0.31 -7.87
CA THR A 121 3.02 -0.89 -8.21
C THR A 121 3.81 -1.32 -6.97
N GLY A 122 3.42 -0.82 -5.81
CA GLY A 122 4.00 -1.18 -4.53
C GLY A 122 2.94 -1.37 -3.45
N PHE A 123 3.19 -2.27 -2.48
CA PHE A 123 2.25 -2.52 -1.39
C PHE A 123 2.95 -2.93 -0.09
N ILE A 124 2.23 -2.79 1.04
CA ILE A 124 2.65 -3.26 2.36
C ILE A 124 1.52 -4.13 2.93
N ASP A 125 1.78 -5.43 3.04
CA ASP A 125 0.86 -6.40 3.62
C ASP A 125 1.04 -6.45 5.14
N ALA A 126 -0.05 -6.30 5.86
CA ALA A 126 -0.06 -6.30 7.33
C ALA A 126 0.16 -7.68 7.96
N GLY A 127 0.19 -8.71 7.14
CA GLY A 127 0.42 -10.08 7.55
C GLY A 127 -0.84 -10.93 7.66
N SER A 128 -0.64 -12.19 7.38
CA SER A 128 -1.60 -13.28 7.54
C SER A 128 -0.85 -14.59 7.78
N TYR A 129 -1.46 -15.73 7.46
CA TYR A 129 -0.88 -17.06 7.59
C TYR A 129 -0.51 -17.60 6.20
N PHE A 130 0.46 -18.53 6.12
CA PHE A 130 0.97 -19.08 4.85
C PHE A 130 1.50 -17.99 3.90
N MET A 131 2.17 -16.98 4.44
CA MET A 131 2.67 -15.85 3.67
C MET A 131 3.79 -16.21 2.68
N GLU A 132 4.44 -17.36 2.85
CA GLU A 132 5.36 -17.93 1.87
C GLU A 132 4.68 -18.24 0.52
N GLU A 133 3.39 -18.63 0.53
CA GLU A 133 2.62 -18.82 -0.70
C GLU A 133 2.28 -17.49 -1.37
N ALA A 134 1.92 -16.48 -0.58
CA ALA A 134 1.73 -15.11 -1.08
C ALA A 134 3.03 -14.55 -1.67
N ALA A 135 4.16 -14.77 -1.00
CA ALA A 135 5.48 -14.31 -1.45
C ALA A 135 5.86 -14.87 -2.83
N LYS A 136 5.65 -16.15 -3.07
CA LYS A 136 5.86 -16.79 -4.38
C LYS A 136 5.03 -16.14 -5.48
N VAL A 137 3.76 -15.86 -5.18
CA VAL A 137 2.84 -15.19 -6.13
C VAL A 137 3.32 -13.77 -6.45
N TYR A 138 3.59 -12.96 -5.43
CA TYR A 138 4.00 -11.58 -5.64
C TYR A 138 5.36 -11.46 -6.34
N ALA A 139 6.31 -12.31 -6.00
CA ALA A 139 7.59 -12.37 -6.72
C ALA A 139 7.39 -12.70 -8.21
N GLY A 140 6.48 -13.64 -8.53
CA GLY A 140 6.13 -13.99 -9.91
C GLY A 140 5.36 -12.89 -10.65
N SER A 141 4.50 -12.14 -9.96
CA SER A 141 3.72 -11.06 -10.55
C SER A 141 4.57 -9.86 -10.99
N GLY A 142 5.73 -9.67 -10.37
CA GLY A 142 6.62 -8.54 -10.60
C GLY A 142 6.28 -7.29 -9.78
N LEU A 143 5.23 -7.31 -8.98
CA LEU A 143 4.91 -6.24 -8.03
C LEU A 143 6.02 -6.09 -6.97
N ARG A 144 6.17 -4.89 -6.46
CA ARG A 144 7.08 -4.57 -5.38
C ARG A 144 6.30 -4.51 -4.07
N GLY A 145 6.75 -5.24 -3.05
CA GLY A 145 5.98 -5.28 -1.79
C GLY A 145 6.80 -5.54 -0.55
N ALA A 146 6.19 -5.23 0.58
CA ALA A 146 6.64 -5.69 1.89
C ALA A 146 5.59 -6.64 2.46
N LEU A 147 6.04 -7.82 2.85
CA LEU A 147 5.21 -8.88 3.42
C LEU A 147 5.48 -8.99 4.92
N SER A 148 4.49 -9.45 5.66
CA SER A 148 4.63 -9.75 7.08
C SER A 148 3.94 -11.06 7.41
N TYR A 149 4.34 -11.67 8.51
CA TYR A 149 3.56 -12.72 9.14
C TYR A 149 2.63 -12.12 10.19
N SER A 150 1.41 -12.64 10.35
CA SER A 150 0.49 -12.14 11.38
C SER A 150 0.92 -12.64 12.75
N THR A 151 1.38 -11.74 13.62
CA THR A 151 1.91 -12.09 14.94
C THR A 151 0.95 -11.69 16.05
N MET A 152 0.50 -12.67 16.81
CA MET A 152 -0.37 -12.55 17.98
C MET A 152 -0.07 -13.69 18.96
N ASP A 153 -0.06 -13.41 20.25
CA ASP A 153 0.24 -14.41 21.30
C ASP A 153 -0.66 -14.33 22.53
N GLN A 154 -1.70 -13.48 22.50
CA GLN A 154 -2.65 -13.38 23.61
C GLN A 154 -3.66 -14.54 23.61
N ALA A 155 -4.21 -14.82 24.79
CA ALA A 155 -5.22 -15.86 24.97
C ALA A 155 -6.53 -15.57 24.19
N GLY A 156 -7.24 -16.62 23.82
CA GLY A 156 -8.55 -16.53 23.16
C GLY A 156 -8.51 -16.52 21.64
N LEU A 157 -7.32 -16.71 21.04
CA LEU A 157 -7.18 -16.92 19.60
C LEU A 157 -7.72 -18.31 19.20
N PRO A 158 -8.24 -18.48 17.96
CA PRO A 158 -8.53 -19.79 17.40
C PRO A 158 -7.30 -20.71 17.47
N GLU A 159 -7.50 -21.97 17.84
CA GLU A 159 -6.40 -22.94 18.08
C GLU A 159 -5.45 -23.07 16.89
N SER A 160 -5.99 -23.03 15.66
CA SER A 160 -5.20 -23.17 14.42
C SER A 160 -4.19 -22.03 14.18
N ILE A 161 -4.35 -20.90 14.87
CA ILE A 161 -3.50 -19.70 14.71
C ILE A 161 -2.91 -19.23 16.05
N ALA A 162 -3.20 -19.92 17.13
CA ALA A 162 -2.63 -19.64 18.46
C ALA A 162 -1.14 -20.00 18.47
N MET A 163 -0.30 -19.10 18.95
CA MET A 163 1.14 -19.32 19.09
C MET A 163 1.69 -18.47 20.24
N ASP A 164 2.85 -18.85 20.74
CA ASP A 164 3.61 -18.02 21.69
C ASP A 164 4.50 -16.97 20.95
N ALA A 165 5.04 -16.02 21.70
CA ALA A 165 5.89 -14.97 21.18
C ALA A 165 7.11 -15.53 20.41
N GLY A 166 7.73 -16.61 20.90
CA GLY A 166 8.87 -17.24 20.27
C GLY A 166 8.53 -17.79 18.89
N THR A 167 7.44 -18.56 18.80
CA THR A 167 6.94 -19.13 17.55
C THR A 167 6.52 -18.04 16.56
N ALA A 168 5.85 -16.97 17.01
CA ALA A 168 5.44 -15.85 16.17
C ALA A 168 6.64 -15.15 15.51
N ILE A 169 7.70 -14.92 16.28
CA ILE A 169 8.96 -14.33 15.77
C ILE A 169 9.66 -15.29 14.82
N GLN A 170 9.76 -16.58 15.17
CA GLN A 170 10.37 -17.57 14.30
C GLN A 170 9.69 -17.65 12.93
N LYS A 171 8.38 -17.61 12.87
CA LYS A 171 7.62 -17.59 11.59
C LYS A 171 7.96 -16.36 10.74
N THR A 172 8.12 -15.20 11.37
CA THR A 172 8.54 -14.00 10.65
C THR A 172 10.01 -14.10 10.17
N ASP A 173 10.90 -14.66 11.02
CA ASP A 173 12.30 -14.90 10.64
C ASP A 173 12.40 -15.86 9.45
N GLU A 174 11.64 -16.96 9.45
CA GLU A 174 11.57 -17.92 8.33
C GLU A 174 11.12 -17.24 7.03
N LEU A 175 10.08 -16.38 7.11
CA LEU A 175 9.61 -15.58 5.98
C LEU A 175 10.69 -14.59 5.50
N TYR A 176 11.38 -13.93 6.45
CA TYR A 176 12.46 -12.99 6.15
C TYR A 176 13.61 -13.67 5.41
N GLU A 177 14.09 -14.80 5.92
CA GLU A 177 15.21 -15.55 5.35
C GLU A 177 14.87 -16.12 3.97
N GLY A 178 13.60 -16.50 3.76
CA GLY A 178 13.16 -17.03 2.48
C GLY A 178 12.91 -15.98 1.40
N PHE A 179 12.46 -14.79 1.77
CA PHE A 179 11.87 -13.87 0.78
C PHE A 179 12.33 -12.41 0.88
N HIS A 180 13.07 -11.98 1.93
CA HIS A 180 13.60 -10.63 1.95
C HIS A 180 14.68 -10.45 0.87
N GLY A 181 14.43 -9.54 -0.09
CA GLY A 181 15.30 -9.37 -1.27
C GLY A 181 15.04 -10.36 -2.40
N PHE A 182 14.07 -11.25 -2.28
CA PHE A 182 13.68 -12.15 -3.36
C PHE A 182 12.78 -11.40 -4.36
N GLY A 183 13.25 -11.23 -5.59
CA GLY A 183 12.59 -10.34 -6.56
C GLY A 183 12.55 -8.91 -6.03
N ASN A 184 11.34 -8.33 -6.02
CA ASN A 184 11.08 -6.97 -5.53
C ASN A 184 10.48 -6.96 -4.11
N LEU A 185 10.65 -8.03 -3.33
CA LEU A 185 10.00 -8.19 -2.04
C LEU A 185 10.91 -7.79 -0.87
N LYS A 186 10.28 -7.26 0.15
CA LYS A 186 10.83 -7.07 1.50
C LYS A 186 9.99 -7.86 2.49
N VAL A 187 10.52 -8.09 3.68
CA VAL A 187 9.75 -8.62 4.81
C VAL A 187 9.88 -7.65 5.97
N TYR A 188 8.73 -7.27 6.54
CA TYR A 188 8.59 -6.45 7.73
C TYR A 188 8.15 -7.31 8.91
N TYR A 189 8.53 -6.93 10.12
CA TYR A 189 7.90 -7.46 11.31
C TYR A 189 6.56 -6.77 11.52
N SER A 190 5.60 -7.47 12.11
CA SER A 190 4.24 -6.93 12.30
C SER A 190 3.73 -7.27 13.69
N LEU A 191 2.95 -6.37 14.25
CA LEU A 191 2.11 -6.58 15.42
C LEU A 191 0.67 -6.46 14.92
N ARG A 192 -0.09 -7.58 14.91
CA ARG A 192 -1.44 -7.57 14.34
C ARG A 192 -2.34 -6.52 14.98
N SER A 193 -2.29 -6.43 16.31
CA SER A 193 -2.92 -5.38 17.09
C SER A 193 -2.23 -5.36 18.45
N LEU A 194 -2.02 -4.20 19.06
CA LEU A 194 -1.37 -4.18 20.36
C LEU A 194 -2.11 -4.97 21.43
N ILE A 195 -3.44 -5.02 21.39
CA ILE A 195 -4.26 -5.79 22.34
C ILE A 195 -4.12 -7.30 22.19
N SER A 196 -3.64 -7.78 21.04
CA SER A 196 -3.41 -9.20 20.75
C SER A 196 -1.95 -9.63 20.90
N CYS A 197 -1.07 -8.72 21.31
CA CYS A 197 0.36 -8.95 21.47
C CYS A 197 0.78 -8.75 22.93
N SER A 198 1.56 -9.69 23.46
CA SER A 198 2.21 -9.51 24.77
C SER A 198 3.34 -8.47 24.68
N GLU A 199 3.74 -7.92 25.83
CA GLU A 199 4.92 -7.06 25.91
C GLU A 199 6.19 -7.78 25.40
N GLU A 200 6.31 -9.08 25.70
CA GLU A 200 7.40 -9.92 25.19
C GLU A 200 7.43 -9.96 23.67
N LEU A 201 6.28 -10.20 23.01
CA LEU A 201 6.20 -10.22 21.55
C LEU A 201 6.52 -8.85 20.95
N ILE A 202 6.01 -7.76 21.54
CA ILE A 202 6.29 -6.39 21.09
C ILE A 202 7.79 -6.11 21.11
N LEU A 203 8.46 -6.40 22.22
CA LEU A 203 9.90 -6.14 22.38
C LEU A 203 10.74 -7.00 21.43
N ARG A 204 10.43 -8.30 21.31
CA ARG A 204 11.13 -9.22 20.39
C ARG A 204 10.96 -8.79 18.92
N ALA A 205 9.74 -8.42 18.51
CA ALA A 205 9.50 -7.94 17.14
C ALA A 205 10.29 -6.67 16.82
N ALA A 206 10.35 -5.72 17.78
CA ALA A 206 11.10 -4.49 17.62
C ALA A 206 12.64 -4.73 17.56
N GLU A 207 13.16 -5.60 18.41
CA GLU A 207 14.56 -5.99 18.42
C GLU A 207 14.96 -6.65 17.09
N ARG A 208 14.16 -7.63 16.60
CA ARG A 208 14.42 -8.32 15.34
C ARG A 208 14.33 -7.39 14.14
N ALA A 209 13.31 -6.50 14.09
CA ALA A 209 13.21 -5.51 13.03
C ALA A 209 14.44 -4.60 12.95
N LYS A 210 14.97 -4.18 14.12
CA LYS A 210 16.18 -3.37 14.24
C LYS A 210 17.43 -4.14 13.80
N GLU A 211 17.61 -5.37 14.29
CA GLU A 211 18.74 -6.24 13.92
C GLU A 211 18.78 -6.52 12.40
N LYS A 212 17.63 -6.79 11.81
CA LYS A 212 17.47 -7.06 10.37
C LYS A 212 17.43 -5.78 9.53
N GLN A 213 17.49 -4.61 10.14
CA GLN A 213 17.40 -3.30 9.47
C GLN A 213 16.16 -3.19 8.56
N THR A 214 15.04 -3.69 9.05
CA THR A 214 13.74 -3.65 8.35
C THR A 214 12.71 -2.89 9.19
N MET A 215 11.49 -2.77 8.66
CA MET A 215 10.41 -2.05 9.34
C MET A 215 9.68 -2.95 10.34
N LEU A 216 9.12 -2.33 11.36
CA LEU A 216 8.08 -2.86 12.23
C LEU A 216 6.77 -2.14 11.92
N GLN A 217 5.68 -2.85 11.70
CA GLN A 217 4.36 -2.25 11.50
C GLN A 217 3.34 -2.76 12.52
N ALA A 218 2.34 -1.93 12.80
CA ALA A 218 1.25 -2.28 13.70
C ALA A 218 -0.05 -1.54 13.34
N HIS A 219 -1.21 -2.14 13.64
CA HIS A 219 -2.47 -1.39 13.70
C HIS A 219 -2.46 -0.57 14.99
N MET A 220 -2.71 0.73 14.88
CA MET A 220 -2.51 1.68 15.97
C MET A 220 -3.69 2.65 16.11
N ASN A 221 -4.16 2.82 17.34
CA ASN A 221 -5.19 3.81 17.68
C ASN A 221 -6.41 3.76 16.76
N GLU A 222 -6.78 2.56 16.35
CA GLU A 222 -7.85 2.32 15.38
C GLU A 222 -9.23 2.40 16.01
N TYR A 223 -9.38 1.89 17.25
CA TYR A 223 -10.64 1.81 17.97
C TYR A 223 -10.53 2.37 19.39
N PRO A 224 -11.61 2.97 19.94
CA PRO A 224 -11.63 3.40 21.34
C PRO A 224 -11.32 2.26 22.34
N GLY A 225 -11.69 1.02 21.99
CA GLY A 225 -11.41 -0.15 22.84
C GLY A 225 -9.92 -0.42 23.04
N GLU A 226 -9.09 -0.16 22.05
CA GLU A 226 -7.64 -0.27 22.18
C GLU A 226 -7.10 0.75 23.21
N ILE A 227 -7.54 2.00 23.08
CA ILE A 227 -7.15 3.06 24.00
C ILE A 227 -7.58 2.76 25.41
N ASN A 228 -8.84 2.37 25.62
CA ASN A 228 -9.36 2.01 26.93
C ASN A 228 -8.57 0.85 27.55
N PHE A 229 -8.26 -0.19 26.77
CA PHE A 229 -7.47 -1.33 27.22
C PHE A 229 -6.12 -0.91 27.81
N TYR A 230 -5.38 -0.02 27.12
CA TYR A 230 -4.08 0.45 27.56
C TYR A 230 -4.19 1.44 28.73
N MET A 231 -5.14 2.36 28.69
CA MET A 231 -5.40 3.29 29.80
C MET A 231 -5.75 2.56 31.11
N GLU A 232 -6.57 1.51 31.05
CA GLU A 232 -6.95 0.74 32.23
C GLU A 232 -5.78 -0.09 32.80
N ARG A 233 -4.94 -0.68 31.95
CA ARG A 233 -3.90 -1.62 32.37
C ARG A 233 -2.52 -1.03 32.54
N LYS A 234 -2.20 0.00 31.76
CA LYS A 234 -0.85 0.59 31.71
C LYS A 234 -0.83 2.06 32.12
N GLN A 235 -1.99 2.71 32.28
CA GLN A 235 -2.13 4.16 32.54
C GLN A 235 -1.46 5.02 31.46
N LEU A 236 -1.32 4.50 30.25
CA LEU A 236 -0.71 5.11 29.07
C LEU A 236 -1.60 4.86 27.86
N ARG A 237 -1.55 5.75 26.88
CA ARG A 237 -2.17 5.52 25.57
C ARG A 237 -1.26 4.63 24.71
N PRO A 238 -1.76 4.01 23.62
CA PRO A 238 -1.00 3.02 22.85
C PRO A 238 0.39 3.50 22.39
N TYR A 239 0.50 4.68 21.78
CA TYR A 239 1.81 5.22 21.36
C TYR A 239 2.68 5.65 22.55
N GLU A 240 2.10 6.18 23.61
CA GLU A 240 2.85 6.48 24.85
C GLU A 240 3.44 5.22 25.47
N TYR A 241 2.69 4.11 25.43
CA TYR A 241 3.18 2.82 25.90
C TYR A 241 4.34 2.30 25.03
N LEU A 242 4.22 2.31 23.71
CA LEU A 242 5.33 1.92 22.83
C LEU A 242 6.55 2.84 22.98
N GLU A 243 6.35 4.12 23.23
CA GLU A 243 7.43 5.06 23.54
C GLU A 243 8.15 4.68 24.84
N SER A 244 7.40 4.32 25.87
CA SER A 244 7.98 3.88 27.17
C SER A 244 8.81 2.61 27.04
N LEU A 245 8.52 1.76 26.04
CA LEU A 245 9.30 0.55 25.73
C LEU A 245 10.48 0.81 24.77
N GLY A 246 10.62 2.02 24.21
CA GLY A 246 11.68 2.35 23.27
C GLY A 246 11.54 1.70 21.89
N VAL A 247 10.30 1.36 21.49
CA VAL A 247 9.99 0.63 20.25
C VAL A 247 9.86 1.57 19.04
N LEU A 248 9.53 2.84 19.26
CA LEU A 248 9.23 3.79 18.20
C LEU A 248 10.48 4.37 17.53
N GLY A 249 10.39 4.64 16.23
CA GLY A 249 11.46 5.26 15.44
C GLY A 249 11.09 5.34 13.95
N GLU A 250 12.02 5.80 13.11
CA GLU A 250 11.84 5.90 11.65
C GLU A 250 11.52 4.54 10.97
N HIS A 251 11.81 3.44 11.64
CA HIS A 251 11.52 2.08 11.21
C HIS A 251 10.13 1.59 11.62
N PHE A 252 9.30 2.43 12.24
CA PHE A 252 7.95 2.08 12.68
C PHE A 252 6.90 2.66 11.73
N LEU A 253 5.94 1.81 11.32
CA LEU A 253 4.76 2.19 10.53
C LEU A 253 3.48 1.91 11.33
N GLY A 254 2.75 2.95 11.71
CA GLY A 254 1.47 2.85 12.37
C GLY A 254 0.31 2.93 11.37
N ALA A 255 -0.39 1.82 11.14
CA ALA A 255 -1.59 1.81 10.34
C ALA A 255 -2.77 2.43 11.11
N HIS A 256 -3.68 3.08 10.40
CA HIS A 256 -4.84 3.84 10.88
C HIS A 256 -4.47 5.11 11.65
N SER A 257 -3.96 5.02 12.88
CA SER A 257 -3.54 6.17 13.70
C SER A 257 -4.61 7.27 13.78
N LEU A 258 -5.86 6.88 14.10
CA LEU A 258 -7.04 7.76 14.04
C LEU A 258 -7.23 8.58 15.31
N LEU A 259 -7.19 7.89 16.46
CA LEU A 259 -7.59 8.42 17.76
C LEU A 259 -6.37 8.91 18.55
N LEU A 260 -5.60 9.83 17.95
CA LEU A 260 -4.38 10.37 18.54
C LEU A 260 -4.68 11.48 19.56
N SER A 261 -3.95 11.49 20.67
CA SER A 261 -3.83 12.65 21.56
C SER A 261 -2.73 13.60 21.05
N GLU A 262 -2.74 14.84 21.56
CA GLU A 262 -1.67 15.80 21.28
C GLU A 262 -0.28 15.26 21.64
N GLN A 263 -0.18 14.60 22.78
CA GLN A 263 1.06 13.97 23.24
C GLN A 263 1.54 12.87 22.28
N GLU A 264 0.63 12.02 21.80
CA GLU A 264 0.97 10.97 20.83
C GLU A 264 1.43 11.59 19.51
N ILE A 265 0.82 12.68 19.04
CA ILE A 265 1.25 13.39 17.82
C ILE A 265 2.69 13.92 17.97
N GLU A 266 3.06 14.49 19.12
CA GLU A 266 4.44 14.94 19.37
C GLU A 266 5.40 13.74 19.39
N ILE A 267 5.05 12.62 20.01
CA ILE A 267 5.85 11.38 19.99
C ILE A 267 6.08 10.93 18.54
N LEU A 268 5.02 10.84 17.73
CA LEU A 268 5.13 10.43 16.33
C LEU A 268 6.08 11.32 15.54
N LYS A 269 5.99 12.63 15.72
CA LYS A 269 6.88 13.62 15.10
C LYS A 269 8.32 13.45 15.54
N ASP A 270 8.58 13.40 16.85
CA ASP A 270 9.92 13.35 17.41
C ASP A 270 10.64 12.03 17.07
N ARG A 271 9.91 10.94 17.01
CA ARG A 271 10.39 9.61 16.58
C ARG A 271 10.36 9.39 15.08
N LYS A 272 9.82 10.35 14.30
CA LYS A 272 9.64 10.26 12.83
C LYS A 272 8.91 9.00 12.41
N VAL A 273 7.91 8.62 13.17
CA VAL A 273 7.05 7.47 12.88
C VAL A 273 6.30 7.70 11.58
N ARG A 274 6.24 6.70 10.73
CA ARG A 274 5.44 6.73 9.51
C ARG A 274 4.01 6.32 9.81
N VAL A 275 3.06 6.93 9.14
CA VAL A 275 1.63 6.68 9.34
C VAL A 275 0.99 6.25 8.03
N CYS A 276 0.03 5.34 8.09
CA CYS A 276 -0.82 4.98 6.97
C CYS A 276 -2.29 5.18 7.34
N HIS A 277 -3.04 5.89 6.51
CA HIS A 277 -4.49 5.97 6.63
C HIS A 277 -5.18 5.10 5.58
N CYS A 278 -6.27 4.42 5.98
CA CYS A 278 -7.09 3.56 5.12
C CYS A 278 -8.48 4.18 5.01
N PRO A 279 -8.71 5.14 4.12
CA PRO A 279 -9.85 6.05 4.14
C PRO A 279 -11.21 5.37 4.20
N PHE A 280 -11.47 4.37 3.35
CA PHE A 280 -12.74 3.66 3.34
C PHE A 280 -13.00 2.92 4.66
N SER A 281 -12.03 2.12 5.09
CA SER A 281 -12.08 1.38 6.35
C SER A 281 -12.23 2.33 7.56
N ASN A 282 -11.56 3.48 7.53
CA ASN A 282 -11.59 4.48 8.59
C ASN A 282 -12.96 5.16 8.74
N CYS A 283 -13.74 5.27 7.65
CA CYS A 283 -15.09 5.90 7.70
C CYS A 283 -16.04 5.25 8.73
N GLY A 284 -15.85 3.98 9.03
CA GLY A 284 -16.60 3.28 10.08
C GLY A 284 -16.07 3.48 11.51
N LYS A 285 -15.02 4.29 11.70
CA LYS A 285 -14.28 4.42 12.96
C LYS A 285 -14.10 5.88 13.39
N ALA A 286 -13.22 6.62 12.70
CA ALA A 286 -12.99 8.05 12.95
C ALA A 286 -12.30 8.71 11.74
N ALA A 287 -12.38 10.05 11.65
CA ALA A 287 -11.58 10.82 10.70
C ALA A 287 -10.19 11.11 11.31
N PRO A 288 -9.09 10.80 10.59
CA PRO A 288 -7.75 11.09 11.08
C PRO A 288 -7.44 12.58 11.07
N HIS A 289 -6.58 13.02 11.98
CA HIS A 289 -6.10 14.41 12.07
C HIS A 289 -5.04 14.75 11.01
N THR A 290 -5.17 14.24 9.80
CA THR A 290 -4.16 14.31 8.74
C THR A 290 -3.66 15.71 8.41
N PRO A 291 -4.52 16.77 8.30
CA PRO A 291 -4.01 18.11 8.04
C PRO A 291 -2.99 18.58 9.09
N GLU A 292 -3.24 18.28 10.37
CA GLU A 292 -2.32 18.62 11.45
C GLU A 292 -1.04 17.78 11.43
N LEU A 293 -1.16 16.47 11.17
CA LEU A 293 -0.02 15.57 11.06
C LEU A 293 0.95 15.99 9.93
N LEU A 294 0.40 16.33 8.74
CA LEU A 294 1.20 16.83 7.61
C LEU A 294 1.86 18.17 7.91
N LYS A 295 1.15 19.08 8.58
CA LYS A 295 1.69 20.38 9.01
C LYS A 295 2.89 20.21 9.97
N ARG A 296 2.88 19.16 10.78
CA ARG A 296 4.00 18.79 11.68
C ARG A 296 5.12 18.00 10.97
N GLY A 297 4.98 17.74 9.67
CA GLY A 297 6.00 17.09 8.85
C GLY A 297 6.03 15.56 8.93
N LEU A 298 4.95 14.92 9.42
CA LEU A 298 4.87 13.47 9.41
C LEU A 298 4.76 12.92 7.98
N VAL A 299 5.38 11.77 7.76
CA VAL A 299 5.24 11.00 6.52
C VAL A 299 3.97 10.16 6.60
N ILE A 300 3.06 10.36 5.65
CA ILE A 300 1.77 9.68 5.62
C ILE A 300 1.56 9.04 4.26
N GLY A 301 1.29 7.73 4.26
CA GLY A 301 0.82 6.96 3.12
C GLY A 301 -0.68 6.73 3.15
N LEU A 302 -1.23 6.25 2.04
CA LEU A 302 -2.60 5.74 1.95
C LEU A 302 -2.58 4.24 1.75
N GLY A 303 -3.54 3.53 2.33
CA GLY A 303 -3.74 2.10 2.20
C GLY A 303 -5.20 1.77 1.95
N THR A 304 -5.48 0.55 1.51
CA THR A 304 -6.82 0.05 1.26
C THR A 304 -7.39 -0.78 2.41
N ASP A 305 -6.54 -1.19 3.36
CA ASP A 305 -6.88 -2.18 4.38
C ASP A 305 -7.27 -3.54 3.73
N GLY A 306 -8.07 -4.36 4.36
CA GLY A 306 -8.55 -5.59 3.76
C GLY A 306 -9.52 -5.32 2.60
N ALA A 307 -9.37 -6.05 1.49
CA ALA A 307 -10.27 -5.95 0.33
C ALA A 307 -11.74 -6.23 0.66
N ALA A 308 -12.00 -6.82 1.82
CA ALA A 308 -13.33 -6.98 2.39
C ALA A 308 -14.04 -5.63 2.65
N HIS A 309 -13.31 -4.53 2.83
CA HIS A 309 -13.87 -3.20 3.04
C HIS A 309 -14.28 -2.53 1.73
N GLY A 310 -13.37 -2.31 0.78
CA GLY A 310 -13.68 -1.51 -0.42
C GLY A 310 -12.95 -1.95 -1.68
N GLY A 311 -12.12 -2.98 -1.61
CA GLY A 311 -11.23 -3.41 -2.71
C GLY A 311 -9.88 -2.72 -2.66
N LEU A 312 -9.00 -3.07 -3.63
CA LEU A 312 -7.59 -2.64 -3.64
C LEU A 312 -7.37 -1.45 -4.63
N SER A 313 -8.21 -0.43 -4.57
CA SER A 313 -8.10 0.74 -5.45
C SER A 313 -7.80 2.02 -4.68
N LEU A 314 -6.54 2.48 -4.72
CA LEU A 314 -6.16 3.77 -4.13
C LEU A 314 -6.86 4.97 -4.79
N PHE A 315 -7.33 4.87 -6.04
CA PHE A 315 -8.17 5.92 -6.62
C PHE A 315 -9.49 6.10 -5.86
N ASN A 316 -10.10 5.01 -5.39
CA ASN A 316 -11.29 5.09 -4.54
C ASN A 316 -10.96 5.67 -3.16
N GLU A 317 -9.87 5.21 -2.56
CA GLU A 317 -9.40 5.70 -1.26
C GLU A 317 -9.15 7.21 -1.28
N MET A 318 -8.47 7.72 -2.31
CA MET A 318 -8.20 9.15 -2.46
C MET A 318 -9.47 10.00 -2.56
N LYS A 319 -10.51 9.54 -3.29
CA LYS A 319 -11.80 10.25 -3.42
C LYS A 319 -12.54 10.33 -2.08
N ILE A 320 -12.62 9.20 -1.39
CA ILE A 320 -13.24 9.10 -0.06
C ILE A 320 -12.48 9.98 0.91
N PHE A 321 -11.16 9.89 0.92
CA PHE A 321 -10.31 10.68 1.80
C PHE A 321 -10.53 12.18 1.61
N ARG A 322 -10.55 12.66 0.35
CA ARG A 322 -10.84 14.06 0.04
C ARG A 322 -12.18 14.51 0.62
N SER A 323 -13.21 13.69 0.42
CA SER A 323 -14.57 13.99 0.88
C SER A 323 -14.65 14.04 2.41
N VAL A 324 -14.04 13.09 3.10
CA VAL A 324 -13.99 13.04 4.57
C VAL A 324 -13.23 14.25 5.13
N MET A 325 -12.07 14.57 4.58
CA MET A 325 -11.27 15.72 5.04
C MET A 325 -12.02 17.04 4.85
N ASN A 326 -12.66 17.22 3.70
CA ASN A 326 -13.47 18.41 3.46
C ASN A 326 -14.66 18.51 4.42
N LEU A 327 -15.38 17.43 4.65
CA LEU A 327 -16.51 17.41 5.57
C LEU A 327 -16.07 17.68 7.02
N THR A 328 -14.96 17.05 7.45
CA THR A 328 -14.51 17.10 8.85
C THR A 328 -13.79 18.42 9.18
N PHE A 329 -12.93 18.88 8.29
CA PHE A 329 -12.05 20.03 8.54
C PHE A 329 -12.34 21.23 7.63
N GLY A 330 -12.66 21.01 6.35
CA GLY A 330 -12.86 22.08 5.39
C GLY A 330 -14.12 22.89 5.68
N VAL A 331 -15.26 22.24 5.82
CA VAL A 331 -16.55 22.91 6.07
C VAL A 331 -16.56 23.65 7.41
N PRO A 332 -16.18 23.03 8.55
CA PRO A 332 -16.17 23.71 9.84
C PRO A 332 -15.23 24.91 9.92
N LEU A 333 -14.10 24.86 9.21
CA LEU A 333 -13.10 25.93 9.21
C LEU A 333 -13.30 26.94 8.07
N ALA A 334 -14.32 26.75 7.22
CA ALA A 334 -14.52 27.49 5.97
C ALA A 334 -13.26 27.50 5.07
N GLU A 335 -12.51 26.39 5.08
CA GLU A 335 -11.27 26.19 4.33
C GLU A 335 -11.45 25.08 3.28
N PRO A 336 -11.96 25.38 2.07
CA PRO A 336 -12.30 24.36 1.08
C PRO A 336 -11.08 23.60 0.53
N ALA A 337 -9.88 24.13 0.70
CA ALA A 337 -8.63 23.52 0.25
C ALA A 337 -7.83 22.84 1.37
N VAL A 338 -8.49 22.38 2.42
CA VAL A 338 -7.84 21.75 3.58
C VAL A 338 -6.92 20.58 3.19
N MET A 339 -7.30 19.78 2.17
CA MET A 339 -6.48 18.72 1.59
C MET A 339 -6.50 18.83 0.05
N PRO A 340 -5.60 19.63 -0.54
CA PRO A 340 -5.50 19.79 -1.99
C PRO A 340 -5.24 18.44 -2.70
N ALA A 341 -5.69 18.30 -3.95
CA ALA A 341 -5.51 17.09 -4.75
C ALA A 341 -4.02 16.67 -4.85
N LYS A 342 -3.13 17.65 -5.09
CA LYS A 342 -1.68 17.40 -5.14
C LYS A 342 -1.14 16.77 -3.86
N THR A 343 -1.65 17.17 -2.69
CA THR A 343 -1.25 16.60 -1.39
C THR A 343 -1.69 15.15 -1.25
N ILE A 344 -2.93 14.84 -1.65
CA ILE A 344 -3.46 13.46 -1.56
C ILE A 344 -2.75 12.53 -2.54
N LEU A 345 -2.52 12.99 -3.78
CA LEU A 345 -1.72 12.24 -4.75
C LEU A 345 -0.30 11.98 -4.23
N LYS A 346 0.32 13.00 -3.63
CA LYS A 346 1.64 12.86 -3.00
C LYS A 346 1.66 11.80 -1.90
N MET A 347 0.63 11.72 -1.08
CA MET A 347 0.49 10.68 -0.06
C MET A 347 0.43 9.27 -0.67
N ALA A 348 -0.34 9.08 -1.75
CA ALA A 348 -0.48 7.79 -2.43
C ALA A 348 0.77 7.36 -3.21
N MET A 349 1.65 8.29 -3.58
CA MET A 349 2.89 8.04 -4.33
C MET A 349 4.12 8.16 -3.42
N GLU A 350 4.61 9.38 -3.16
CA GLU A 350 5.84 9.61 -2.38
C GLU A 350 5.70 9.15 -0.92
N GLY A 351 4.56 9.41 -0.27
CA GLY A 351 4.26 8.96 1.08
C GLY A 351 4.26 7.43 1.18
N GLY A 352 3.61 6.77 0.21
CA GLY A 352 3.62 5.32 0.10
C GLY A 352 5.01 4.75 -0.17
N GLN A 353 5.79 5.36 -1.07
CA GLN A 353 7.18 4.96 -1.31
C GLN A 353 8.03 5.06 -0.03
N ALA A 354 7.86 6.13 0.72
CA ALA A 354 8.55 6.29 2.00
C ALA A 354 8.12 5.20 3.00
N CYS A 355 6.83 4.87 3.12
CA CYS A 355 6.35 3.77 3.96
C CYS A 355 6.93 2.41 3.53
N LEU A 356 7.11 2.19 2.23
CA LEU A 356 7.74 0.96 1.68
C LEU A 356 9.28 0.99 1.78
N GLY A 357 9.86 1.96 2.48
CA GLY A 357 11.31 2.10 2.66
C GLY A 357 12.03 2.53 1.38
N GLY A 358 11.36 3.29 0.52
CA GLY A 358 11.95 3.99 -0.62
C GLY A 358 12.72 5.25 -0.22
N SER A 359 13.46 5.80 -1.16
CA SER A 359 14.22 7.05 -0.97
C SER A 359 13.28 8.24 -0.95
N ALA A 360 13.17 8.88 0.21
CA ALA A 360 12.33 10.07 0.36
C ALA A 360 12.74 11.16 -0.65
N GLY A 361 11.74 11.71 -1.36
CA GLY A 361 11.92 12.79 -2.32
C GLY A 361 12.58 12.37 -3.65
N LEU A 362 12.88 11.10 -3.91
CA LEU A 362 13.33 10.60 -5.20
C LEU A 362 12.30 9.68 -5.85
N ASP A 363 11.91 8.63 -5.16
CA ASP A 363 10.89 7.69 -5.65
C ASP A 363 9.49 8.31 -5.57
N GLY A 364 8.60 7.94 -6.47
CA GLY A 364 7.25 8.51 -6.57
C GLY A 364 7.15 9.74 -7.47
N ALA A 365 8.15 9.97 -8.34
CA ALA A 365 8.17 11.01 -9.37
C ALA A 365 8.72 10.46 -10.69
N ILE A 366 8.31 11.04 -11.84
CA ILE A 366 8.89 10.72 -13.15
C ILE A 366 10.07 11.65 -13.38
N ARG A 367 11.27 11.19 -13.02
CA ARG A 367 12.53 11.92 -13.21
C ARG A 367 13.74 10.98 -13.23
N PRO A 368 14.86 11.38 -13.84
CA PRO A 368 16.07 10.57 -13.86
C PRO A 368 16.53 10.14 -12.46
N GLY A 369 16.88 8.88 -12.33
CA GLY A 369 17.33 8.23 -11.08
C GLY A 369 16.22 7.66 -10.22
N ALA A 370 14.95 8.07 -10.40
CA ALA A 370 13.82 7.50 -9.70
C ALA A 370 13.54 6.06 -10.16
N ARG A 371 12.89 5.27 -9.31
CA ARG A 371 12.41 3.94 -9.72
C ARG A 371 11.42 4.05 -10.87
N ALA A 372 11.49 3.12 -11.79
CA ALA A 372 10.55 3.01 -12.88
C ALA A 372 9.30 2.21 -12.45
N ASP A 373 8.60 2.76 -11.44
CA ASP A 373 7.27 2.34 -11.01
C ASP A 373 6.29 3.36 -11.60
N ILE A 374 5.65 3.01 -12.71
CA ILE A 374 4.93 3.95 -13.57
C ILE A 374 3.63 3.32 -14.04
N ILE A 375 2.55 4.11 -14.09
CA ILE A 375 1.27 3.70 -14.68
C ILE A 375 0.87 4.67 -15.79
N GLY A 376 0.22 4.16 -16.82
CA GLY A 376 -0.36 4.92 -17.93
C GLY A 376 -1.87 4.99 -17.80
N LEU A 377 -2.42 6.20 -17.69
CA LEU A 377 -3.86 6.46 -17.70
C LEU A 377 -4.33 6.69 -19.14
N ASP A 378 -5.39 5.98 -19.56
CA ASP A 378 -5.98 6.16 -20.88
C ASP A 378 -6.57 7.57 -21.04
N LYS A 379 -5.91 8.43 -21.82
CA LYS A 379 -6.35 9.81 -22.03
C LYS A 379 -7.58 9.96 -22.93
N ASN A 380 -8.05 8.86 -23.56
CA ASN A 380 -9.27 8.86 -24.39
C ASN A 380 -10.55 8.82 -23.53
N ARG A 381 -10.47 9.13 -22.24
CA ARG A 381 -11.62 9.32 -21.37
C ARG A 381 -12.14 10.75 -21.48
N ILE A 382 -13.45 10.94 -21.62
CA ILE A 382 -14.06 12.27 -21.84
C ILE A 382 -13.67 13.27 -20.75
N TYR A 383 -13.56 12.84 -19.48
CA TYR A 383 -13.18 13.68 -18.38
C TYR A 383 -11.68 14.05 -18.37
N LEU A 384 -10.82 13.25 -19.01
CA LEU A 384 -9.42 13.57 -19.23
C LEU A 384 -9.21 14.44 -20.49
N ALA A 385 -10.15 14.42 -21.43
CA ALA A 385 -10.12 15.30 -22.60
C ALA A 385 -10.49 16.76 -22.26
N ALA A 386 -11.25 16.99 -21.19
CA ALA A 386 -11.79 18.29 -20.80
C ALA A 386 -11.35 18.70 -19.38
N TYR A 387 -10.11 18.38 -19.00
CA TYR A 387 -9.60 18.71 -17.67
C TYR A 387 -9.27 20.20 -17.50
N GLY A 388 -9.47 20.71 -16.26
CA GLY A 388 -8.98 22.03 -15.84
C GLY A 388 -7.58 21.91 -15.22
N GLN A 389 -7.51 21.47 -13.97
CA GLN A 389 -6.26 21.11 -13.31
C GLN A 389 -6.12 19.59 -13.29
N ILE A 390 -5.09 19.06 -13.94
CA ILE A 390 -4.93 17.61 -14.15
C ILE A 390 -4.91 16.83 -12.82
N ALA A 391 -4.26 17.35 -11.78
CA ALA A 391 -4.22 16.71 -10.48
C ALA A 391 -5.61 16.55 -9.85
N ASN A 392 -6.49 17.57 -9.98
CA ASN A 392 -7.87 17.49 -9.51
C ASN A 392 -8.65 16.46 -10.31
N THR A 393 -8.51 16.47 -11.65
CA THR A 393 -9.20 15.52 -12.52
C THR A 393 -8.78 14.06 -12.22
N ILE A 394 -7.49 13.83 -12.00
CA ILE A 394 -7.00 12.49 -11.62
C ILE A 394 -7.64 12.05 -10.30
N LEU A 395 -7.61 12.91 -9.28
CA LEU A 395 -8.16 12.57 -7.97
C LEU A 395 -9.68 12.36 -8.00
N GLU A 396 -10.41 13.21 -8.72
CA GLU A 396 -11.88 13.26 -8.66
C GLU A 396 -12.55 12.29 -9.64
N SER A 397 -11.93 12.03 -10.79
CA SER A 397 -12.58 11.35 -11.91
C SER A 397 -11.96 10.02 -12.32
N VAL A 398 -10.63 9.88 -12.22
CA VAL A 398 -9.95 8.64 -12.62
C VAL A 398 -10.28 7.48 -11.70
N ASN A 399 -10.43 6.29 -12.27
CA ASN A 399 -10.73 5.04 -11.58
C ASN A 399 -9.71 3.96 -12.00
N ALA A 400 -9.73 2.81 -11.32
CA ALA A 400 -8.89 1.66 -11.66
C ALA A 400 -9.01 1.24 -13.14
N GLY A 401 -10.24 1.24 -13.69
CA GLY A 401 -10.48 0.88 -15.09
C GLY A 401 -9.92 1.85 -16.15
N ASP A 402 -9.29 2.95 -15.73
CA ASP A 402 -8.62 3.90 -16.62
C ASP A 402 -7.11 3.65 -16.72
N VAL A 403 -6.58 2.75 -15.88
CA VAL A 403 -5.18 2.32 -15.94
C VAL A 403 -5.02 1.37 -17.12
N ARG A 404 -4.31 1.81 -18.16
CA ARG A 404 -4.06 1.05 -19.38
C ARG A 404 -2.76 0.26 -19.32
N ASP A 405 -1.73 0.88 -18.77
CA ASP A 405 -0.39 0.30 -18.67
C ASP A 405 0.10 0.33 -17.21
N SER A 406 0.82 -0.71 -16.79
CA SER A 406 1.45 -0.79 -15.48
C SER A 406 2.87 -1.31 -15.59
N ILE A 407 3.83 -0.57 -15.05
CA ILE A 407 5.26 -0.85 -15.09
C ILE A 407 5.76 -0.81 -13.64
N CYS A 408 6.43 -1.86 -13.19
CA CYS A 408 6.99 -1.95 -11.86
C CYS A 408 8.48 -2.35 -11.94
N ALA A 409 9.34 -1.56 -11.29
CA ALA A 409 10.79 -1.75 -11.36
C ALA A 409 11.30 -1.91 -12.81
N GLY A 410 10.73 -1.16 -13.75
CA GLY A 410 11.07 -1.17 -15.16
C GLY A 410 10.50 -2.33 -15.98
N LYS A 411 9.79 -3.28 -15.35
CA LYS A 411 9.15 -4.40 -16.04
C LYS A 411 7.69 -4.06 -16.34
N VAL A 412 7.26 -4.25 -17.59
CA VAL A 412 5.86 -4.09 -18.00
C VAL A 412 5.03 -5.26 -17.43
N LEU A 413 4.09 -4.96 -16.54
CA LEU A 413 3.19 -5.94 -15.93
C LEU A 413 1.85 -6.02 -16.65
N MET A 414 1.37 -4.87 -17.16
CA MET A 414 0.15 -4.73 -17.94
C MET A 414 0.38 -3.74 -19.08
N LYS A 415 -0.13 -4.04 -20.26
CA LYS A 415 -0.09 -3.20 -21.46
C LYS A 415 -1.44 -3.27 -22.15
N ASP A 416 -1.98 -2.11 -22.55
CA ASP A 416 -3.27 -2.02 -23.23
C ASP A 416 -4.37 -2.84 -22.52
N TYR A 417 -4.42 -2.77 -21.17
CA TYR A 417 -5.31 -3.51 -20.26
C TYR A 417 -5.04 -5.02 -20.14
N GLU A 418 -4.09 -5.57 -20.89
CA GLU A 418 -3.74 -6.99 -20.84
C GLU A 418 -2.63 -7.24 -19.81
N ILE A 419 -2.89 -8.11 -18.84
CA ILE A 419 -1.87 -8.56 -17.85
C ILE A 419 -0.87 -9.48 -18.54
N LEU A 420 0.41 -9.14 -18.47
CA LEU A 420 1.50 -9.90 -19.09
C LEU A 420 2.22 -10.82 -18.10
N SER A 421 2.12 -10.54 -16.82
CA SER A 421 2.89 -11.24 -15.78
C SER A 421 2.16 -12.42 -15.14
N MET A 422 0.85 -12.58 -15.38
CA MET A 422 0.00 -13.59 -14.74
C MET A 422 -1.07 -14.09 -15.72
N ASP A 423 -1.52 -15.33 -15.54
CA ASP A 423 -2.64 -15.90 -16.29
C ASP A 423 -3.98 -15.52 -15.60
N GLU A 424 -4.50 -14.34 -15.96
CA GLU A 424 -5.69 -13.77 -15.36
C GLU A 424 -6.92 -14.66 -15.53
N GLN A 425 -7.12 -15.26 -16.72
CA GLN A 425 -8.28 -16.09 -17.01
C GLN A 425 -8.29 -17.37 -16.15
N ARG A 426 -7.15 -18.01 -16.00
CA ARG A 426 -7.02 -19.20 -15.15
C ARG A 426 -7.29 -18.84 -13.68
N ILE A 427 -6.73 -17.76 -13.19
CA ILE A 427 -6.92 -17.30 -11.79
C ILE A 427 -8.41 -17.02 -11.55
N TYR A 428 -9.08 -16.32 -12.46
CA TYR A 428 -10.52 -16.07 -12.37
C TYR A 428 -11.33 -17.37 -12.26
N GLN A 429 -11.02 -18.37 -13.08
CA GLN A 429 -11.70 -19.67 -13.04
C GLN A 429 -11.46 -20.41 -11.71
N GLU A 430 -10.22 -20.36 -11.16
CA GLU A 430 -9.90 -20.96 -9.86
C GLU A 430 -10.68 -20.27 -8.73
N VAL A 431 -10.79 -18.95 -8.71
CA VAL A 431 -11.58 -18.18 -7.73
C VAL A 431 -13.06 -18.55 -7.82
N CYS A 432 -13.62 -18.64 -9.04
CA CYS A 432 -15.02 -19.04 -9.23
C CYS A 432 -15.29 -20.46 -8.69
N ARG A 433 -14.37 -21.40 -8.95
CA ARG A 433 -14.49 -22.79 -8.47
C ARG A 433 -14.46 -22.85 -6.94
N LEU A 434 -13.55 -22.14 -6.30
CA LEU A 434 -13.49 -22.08 -4.84
C LEU A 434 -14.78 -21.53 -4.24
N ARG A 435 -15.32 -20.45 -4.82
CA ARG A 435 -16.60 -19.87 -4.39
C ARG A 435 -17.77 -20.87 -4.50
N GLU A 436 -17.82 -21.67 -5.56
CA GLU A 436 -18.84 -22.70 -5.73
C GLU A 436 -18.72 -23.78 -4.66
N GLN A 437 -17.51 -24.23 -4.34
CA GLN A 437 -17.25 -25.20 -3.28
C GLN A 437 -17.68 -24.67 -1.91
N GLU A 438 -17.37 -23.42 -1.56
CA GLU A 438 -17.79 -22.80 -0.30
C GLU A 438 -19.31 -22.59 -0.19
N ARG A 439 -20.04 -22.54 -1.30
CA ARG A 439 -21.51 -22.45 -1.29
C ARG A 439 -22.20 -23.80 -1.08
N MET A 440 -21.51 -24.89 -1.40
CA MET A 440 -22.04 -26.27 -1.24
C MET A 440 -21.67 -26.89 0.11
N ALA A 441 -20.69 -26.31 0.82
CA ALA A 441 -20.27 -26.75 2.17
C ALA A 441 -21.08 -26.00 3.25
#